data_f7b6a713d0c98802f3efd53bfc9c83aa
#
_entry.id   f7b6a713d0c98802f3efd53bfc9c83aa
#
_cell.length_a   1.000
_cell.length_b   1.000
_cell.length_c   1.000
_cell.angle_alpha   90.00
_cell.angle_beta   90.00
_cell.angle_gamma   90.00
#
_symmetry.space_group_name_H-M   'P 1'
#
loop_
_entity.id
_entity.type
_entity.pdbx_description
1 polymer ?
#
loop_
_entity_poly.entity_id
_entity_poly.type
_entity_poly.pdbx_seq_one_letter_code
_entity_poly.pdbx_strand_id
1 'polypeptide(L)'
;MGIVIACYAGVGKTYFAEHIAGSKEIPSMPYKWILPSNDGTQDEFEYEKAAPYLLWSPDYPHNYIRKIIEELPNYKYIIIPHIDSVLTELNMCGVPVVSVYPNISLKEEYRERYISRGNRPEFIQVFVDEWDERIEYIQGFEKGGKVELKAGEYLTDAIDRIDEAAATLKNEPDAAEKLIREGYLKETNSDAEDGCIEIKGEERDYLYSIDLTVEENKCFAYDMGKLAYEHHVRLMTHVPFKLSLSMHRDSEERNEFPDDMKAVVLDSKEAVAEIICAGG
;
A
#
# COMPACT_ATOMS: atom_id res chain seq x y z
N MET A 1 -18.70 -10.92 -10.19
CA MET A 1 -17.73 -10.27 -9.30
C MET A 1 -16.42 -10.12 -10.05
N GLY A 2 -15.76 -8.97 -9.92
CA GLY A 2 -14.49 -8.73 -10.58
C GLY A 2 -13.36 -9.62 -10.04
N ILE A 3 -12.28 -9.73 -10.79
CA ILE A 3 -11.06 -10.48 -10.44
C ILE A 3 -9.97 -9.49 -10.11
N VAL A 4 -9.27 -9.66 -9.01
CA VAL A 4 -8.05 -8.90 -8.71
C VAL A 4 -6.85 -9.61 -9.34
N ILE A 5 -6.10 -8.89 -10.18
CA ILE A 5 -4.87 -9.36 -10.80
C ILE A 5 -3.69 -8.67 -10.11
N ALA A 6 -2.98 -9.41 -9.28
CA ALA A 6 -1.79 -8.93 -8.58
C ALA A 6 -0.54 -9.17 -9.43
N CYS A 7 0.10 -8.11 -9.87
CA CYS A 7 1.08 -8.16 -10.93
C CYS A 7 2.49 -7.86 -10.45
N TYR A 8 3.44 -8.67 -10.89
CA TYR A 8 4.85 -8.34 -10.80
C TYR A 8 5.19 -7.07 -11.61
N ALA A 9 6.31 -6.43 -11.29
CA ALA A 9 6.75 -5.26 -12.06
C ALA A 9 7.12 -5.63 -13.50
N GLY A 10 6.78 -4.78 -14.47
CA GLY A 10 7.18 -4.97 -15.87
C GLY A 10 6.32 -5.91 -16.71
N VAL A 11 5.23 -6.46 -16.17
CA VAL A 11 4.32 -7.37 -16.91
C VAL A 11 3.32 -6.66 -17.85
N GLY A 12 3.26 -5.33 -17.87
CA GLY A 12 2.38 -4.58 -18.77
C GLY A 12 1.03 -4.19 -18.18
N LYS A 13 0.96 -3.87 -16.86
CA LYS A 13 -0.28 -3.49 -16.15
C LYS A 13 -1.04 -2.34 -16.82
N THR A 14 -0.37 -1.23 -17.05
CA THR A 14 -0.97 -0.01 -17.60
C THR A 14 -1.52 -0.27 -19.00
N TYR A 15 -0.74 -0.94 -19.85
CA TYR A 15 -1.19 -1.32 -21.19
C TYR A 15 -2.46 -2.19 -21.13
N PHE A 16 -2.50 -3.16 -20.23
CA PHE A 16 -3.69 -4.02 -20.03
C PHE A 16 -4.91 -3.20 -19.63
N ALA A 17 -4.76 -2.30 -18.66
CA ALA A 17 -5.85 -1.46 -18.16
C ALA A 17 -6.42 -0.53 -19.24
N GLU A 18 -5.58 -0.03 -20.14
CA GLU A 18 -5.98 0.86 -21.23
C GLU A 18 -6.63 0.13 -22.42
N HIS A 19 -6.25 -1.12 -22.68
CA HIS A 19 -6.64 -1.82 -23.91
C HIS A 19 -7.64 -2.96 -23.72
N ILE A 20 -7.79 -3.47 -22.50
CA ILE A 20 -8.74 -4.54 -22.19
C ILE A 20 -10.00 -3.96 -21.56
N ALA A 21 -11.12 -4.12 -22.24
CA ALA A 21 -12.40 -3.60 -21.78
C ALA A 21 -12.80 -4.17 -20.42
N GLY A 22 -13.31 -3.32 -19.53
CA GLY A 22 -13.69 -3.69 -18.18
C GLY A 22 -12.50 -3.87 -17.22
N SER A 23 -11.35 -3.30 -17.55
CA SER A 23 -10.14 -3.31 -16.74
C SER A 23 -9.90 -1.96 -16.07
N LYS A 24 -9.31 -1.97 -14.86
CA LYS A 24 -8.86 -0.78 -14.14
C LYS A 24 -7.58 -1.07 -13.41
N GLU A 25 -6.54 -0.28 -13.62
CA GLU A 25 -5.35 -0.27 -12.76
C GLU A 25 -5.60 0.61 -11.54
N ILE A 26 -5.26 0.11 -10.35
CA ILE A 26 -5.28 0.88 -9.11
C ILE A 26 -3.84 0.88 -8.57
N PRO A 27 -3.08 1.97 -8.75
CA PRO A 27 -1.73 2.08 -8.22
C PRO A 27 -1.75 2.21 -6.70
N SER A 28 -0.76 1.63 -6.01
CA SER A 28 -0.70 1.67 -4.53
C SER A 28 -0.11 2.98 -3.97
N MET A 29 0.68 3.70 -4.75
CA MET A 29 1.42 4.87 -4.29
C MET A 29 0.54 5.97 -3.67
N PRO A 30 -0.63 6.32 -4.26
CA PRO A 30 -1.53 7.33 -3.69
C PRO A 30 -2.09 6.97 -2.31
N TYR A 31 -2.10 5.69 -1.97
CA TYR A 31 -2.63 5.18 -0.71
C TYR A 31 -1.57 4.97 0.35
N LYS A 32 -0.31 4.76 -0.08
CA LYS A 32 0.84 4.54 0.82
C LYS A 32 1.26 5.78 1.55
N TRP A 33 1.10 6.95 0.93
CA TRP A 33 1.69 8.20 1.38
C TRP A 33 0.62 9.21 1.76
N ILE A 34 0.93 10.07 2.72
CA ILE A 34 0.13 11.26 3.00
C ILE A 34 0.46 12.31 1.95
N LEU A 35 -0.51 12.65 1.13
CA LEU A 35 -0.38 13.62 0.04
C LEU A 35 -1.33 14.79 0.24
N PRO A 36 -0.91 16.04 -0.15
CA PRO A 36 -1.68 17.26 0.04
C PRO A 36 -2.83 17.43 -0.95
N SER A 37 -3.35 16.50 -1.60
CA SER A 37 -4.65 16.48 -2.26
C SER A 37 -5.00 15.09 -2.79
N ASN A 38 -6.27 14.71 -2.60
CA ASN A 38 -6.87 13.51 -3.15
C ASN A 38 -7.84 13.86 -4.31
N ASP A 39 -7.65 14.98 -4.99
CA ASP A 39 -8.56 15.50 -6.03
C ASP A 39 -8.45 14.78 -7.38
N GLY A 40 -7.70 13.67 -7.44
CA GLY A 40 -7.51 12.88 -8.67
C GLY A 40 -6.34 13.34 -9.54
N THR A 41 -5.60 14.39 -9.16
CA THR A 41 -4.40 14.85 -9.88
C THR A 41 -3.15 14.08 -9.50
N GLN A 42 -3.29 12.96 -8.79
CA GLN A 42 -2.20 12.13 -8.28
C GLN A 42 -1.34 11.49 -9.37
N ASP A 43 -1.85 11.38 -10.59
CA ASP A 43 -1.09 10.85 -11.74
C ASP A 43 0.11 11.74 -12.12
N GLU A 44 0.06 13.04 -11.76
CA GLU A 44 1.13 13.99 -12.00
C GLU A 44 2.08 14.18 -10.81
N PHE A 45 1.80 13.52 -9.67
CA PHE A 45 2.62 13.69 -8.47
C PHE A 45 3.98 13.02 -8.64
N GLU A 46 5.03 13.82 -8.52
CA GLU A 46 6.42 13.37 -8.69
C GLU A 46 6.92 12.63 -7.44
N TYR A 47 6.39 11.44 -7.16
CA TYR A 47 6.74 10.60 -6.01
C TYR A 47 8.25 10.45 -5.80
N GLU A 48 9.00 10.38 -6.89
CA GLU A 48 10.44 10.18 -6.84
C GLU A 48 11.18 11.35 -6.22
N LYS A 49 10.75 12.58 -6.52
CA LYS A 49 11.34 13.79 -5.93
C LYS A 49 10.90 13.98 -4.49
N ALA A 50 9.69 13.58 -4.20
CA ALA A 50 9.09 13.71 -2.88
C ALA A 50 9.49 12.58 -1.91
N ALA A 51 9.94 11.42 -2.42
CA ALA A 51 10.22 10.23 -1.61
C ALA A 51 11.05 10.47 -0.33
N PRO A 52 12.04 11.36 -0.29
CA PRO A 52 12.83 11.59 0.91
C PRO A 52 12.05 12.14 2.12
N TYR A 53 10.91 12.79 1.87
CA TYR A 53 10.13 13.44 2.92
C TYR A 53 8.66 13.01 3.00
N LEU A 54 8.26 12.01 2.20
CA LEU A 54 6.91 11.47 2.27
C LEU A 54 6.69 10.69 3.57
N LEU A 55 5.58 11.00 4.23
CA LEU A 55 5.13 10.27 5.40
C LEU A 55 4.22 9.12 4.97
N TRP A 56 4.40 7.97 5.62
CA TRP A 56 3.57 6.79 5.40
C TRP A 56 2.15 7.03 5.88
N SER A 57 1.15 6.68 5.08
CA SER A 57 -0.23 6.74 5.53
C SER A 57 -0.49 5.71 6.64
N PRO A 58 -0.94 6.10 7.83
CA PRO A 58 -1.21 5.16 8.91
C PRO A 58 -2.37 4.20 8.58
N ASP A 59 -3.28 4.57 7.68
CA ASP A 59 -4.41 3.73 7.24
C ASP A 59 -4.02 2.74 6.12
N TYR A 60 -2.79 2.77 5.62
CA TYR A 60 -2.33 1.79 4.64
C TYR A 60 -1.99 0.44 5.34
N PRO A 61 -2.44 -0.72 4.85
CA PRO A 61 -3.04 -0.98 3.52
C PRO A 61 -4.58 -0.87 3.47
N HIS A 62 -5.28 -0.58 4.56
CA HIS A 62 -6.74 -0.65 4.65
C HIS A 62 -7.45 0.31 3.68
N ASN A 63 -6.98 1.55 3.55
CA ASN A 63 -7.49 2.52 2.59
C ASN A 63 -7.40 2.01 1.15
N TYR A 64 -6.31 1.33 0.81
CA TYR A 64 -6.10 0.76 -0.51
C TYR A 64 -7.01 -0.44 -0.78
N ILE A 65 -7.15 -1.32 0.21
CA ILE A 65 -8.04 -2.49 0.14
C ILE A 65 -9.49 -2.05 0.01
N ARG A 66 -9.94 -1.05 0.78
CA ARG A 66 -11.29 -0.47 0.62
C ARG A 66 -11.52 -0.02 -0.82
N LYS A 67 -10.55 0.72 -1.40
CA LYS A 67 -10.66 1.17 -2.79
C LYS A 67 -10.76 0.02 -3.79
N ILE A 68 -9.98 -1.03 -3.62
CA ILE A 68 -10.05 -2.23 -4.47
C ILE A 68 -11.45 -2.85 -4.38
N ILE A 69 -11.98 -3.02 -3.17
CA ILE A 69 -13.29 -3.63 -2.92
C ILE A 69 -14.43 -2.79 -3.50
N GLU A 70 -14.38 -1.48 -3.38
CA GLU A 70 -15.36 -0.54 -3.96
C GLU A 70 -15.44 -0.64 -5.48
N GLU A 71 -14.30 -0.89 -6.14
CA GLU A 71 -14.22 -0.95 -7.60
C GLU A 71 -14.55 -2.33 -8.18
N LEU A 72 -14.45 -3.40 -7.40
CA LEU A 72 -14.71 -4.77 -7.84
C LEU A 72 -16.07 -4.99 -8.54
N PRO A 73 -17.18 -4.36 -8.13
CA PRO A 73 -18.46 -4.50 -8.82
C PRO A 73 -18.48 -3.84 -10.20
N ASN A 74 -17.61 -2.85 -10.43
CA ASN A 74 -17.62 -2.00 -11.62
C ASN A 74 -16.73 -2.51 -12.76
N TYR A 75 -15.76 -3.39 -12.44
CA TYR A 75 -14.77 -3.87 -13.40
C TYR A 75 -14.65 -5.38 -13.40
N LYS A 76 -14.39 -5.97 -14.59
CA LYS A 76 -14.07 -7.39 -14.70
C LYS A 76 -12.68 -7.68 -14.10
N TYR A 77 -11.72 -6.79 -14.34
CA TYR A 77 -10.35 -6.93 -13.88
C TYR A 77 -9.91 -5.67 -13.10
N ILE A 78 -9.47 -5.87 -11.88
CA ILE A 78 -8.77 -4.84 -11.08
C ILE A 78 -7.29 -5.22 -11.06
N ILE A 79 -6.44 -4.39 -11.65
CA ILE A 79 -5.01 -4.63 -11.77
C ILE A 79 -4.27 -3.88 -10.66
N ILE A 80 -3.50 -4.60 -9.85
CA ILE A 80 -2.74 -4.03 -8.73
C ILE A 80 -1.28 -4.49 -8.77
N PRO A 81 -0.33 -3.77 -8.14
CA PRO A 81 0.99 -4.33 -7.88
C PRO A 81 0.91 -5.50 -6.88
N HIS A 82 1.83 -6.45 -7.01
CA HIS A 82 1.94 -7.56 -6.06
C HIS A 82 2.50 -7.04 -4.74
N ILE A 83 1.67 -7.02 -3.68
CA ILE A 83 2.01 -6.54 -2.34
C ILE A 83 1.44 -7.52 -1.32
N ASP A 84 2.31 -8.20 -0.60
CA ASP A 84 1.99 -9.34 0.26
C ASP A 84 0.92 -9.05 1.32
N SER A 85 1.05 -7.93 2.03
CA SER A 85 0.06 -7.52 3.04
C SER A 85 -1.33 -7.31 2.44
N VAL A 86 -1.40 -6.67 1.26
CA VAL A 86 -2.66 -6.44 0.54
C VAL A 86 -3.29 -7.75 0.08
N LEU A 87 -2.47 -8.67 -0.47
CA LEU A 87 -2.96 -9.97 -0.96
C LEU A 87 -3.45 -10.86 0.17
N THR A 88 -2.75 -10.85 1.29
CA THR A 88 -3.16 -11.60 2.49
C THR A 88 -4.55 -11.16 2.94
N GLU A 89 -4.78 -9.87 3.08
CA GLU A 89 -6.07 -9.34 3.52
C GLU A 89 -7.18 -9.54 2.49
N LEU A 90 -6.92 -9.30 1.20
CA LEU A 90 -7.90 -9.59 0.13
C LEU A 90 -8.32 -11.06 0.13
N ASN A 91 -7.38 -11.99 0.32
CA ASN A 91 -7.69 -13.41 0.45
C ASN A 91 -8.50 -13.72 1.72
N MET A 92 -8.22 -13.05 2.84
CA MET A 92 -9.03 -13.17 4.07
C MET A 92 -10.45 -12.65 3.87
N CYS A 93 -10.62 -11.64 3.04
CA CYS A 93 -11.94 -11.11 2.62
C CYS A 93 -12.64 -11.97 1.56
N GLY A 94 -12.08 -13.11 1.15
CA GLY A 94 -12.67 -13.98 0.12
C GLY A 94 -12.64 -13.36 -1.30
N VAL A 95 -11.84 -12.32 -1.52
CA VAL A 95 -11.70 -11.70 -2.85
C VAL A 95 -10.84 -12.60 -3.74
N PRO A 96 -11.30 -12.99 -4.96
CA PRO A 96 -10.51 -13.80 -5.86
C PRO A 96 -9.30 -13.03 -6.39
N VAL A 97 -8.11 -13.46 -6.03
CA VAL A 97 -6.83 -12.86 -6.45
C VAL A 97 -6.06 -13.83 -7.33
N VAL A 98 -5.58 -13.36 -8.47
CA VAL A 98 -4.68 -14.09 -9.36
C VAL A 98 -3.33 -13.36 -9.42
N SER A 99 -2.28 -14.00 -8.94
CA SER A 99 -0.91 -13.48 -9.04
C SER A 99 -0.32 -13.77 -10.41
N VAL A 100 0.14 -12.71 -11.10
CA VAL A 100 0.79 -12.84 -12.42
C VAL A 100 2.24 -12.39 -12.32
N TYR A 101 3.15 -13.28 -12.67
CA TYR A 101 4.59 -13.09 -12.49
C TYR A 101 5.39 -13.77 -13.62
N PRO A 102 6.62 -13.34 -13.91
CA PRO A 102 7.46 -13.98 -14.91
C PRO A 102 8.03 -15.32 -14.43
N ASN A 103 8.35 -16.19 -15.39
CA ASN A 103 9.18 -17.33 -15.09
C ASN A 103 10.54 -16.89 -14.53
N ILE A 104 11.06 -17.59 -13.55
CA ILE A 104 12.30 -17.22 -12.84
C ILE A 104 13.51 -17.09 -13.78
N SER A 105 13.53 -17.83 -14.89
CA SER A 105 14.61 -17.79 -15.89
C SER A 105 14.65 -16.49 -16.73
N LEU A 106 13.62 -15.61 -16.62
CA LEU A 106 13.48 -14.39 -17.43
C LEU A 106 14.14 -13.16 -16.81
N LYS A 107 15.00 -13.30 -15.81
CA LYS A 107 15.68 -12.23 -15.09
C LYS A 107 16.31 -11.19 -16.02
N GLU A 108 17.09 -11.63 -17.01
CA GLU A 108 17.77 -10.72 -17.96
C GLU A 108 16.78 -10.04 -18.92
N GLU A 109 15.73 -10.75 -19.37
CA GLU A 109 14.67 -10.13 -20.16
C GLU A 109 13.99 -8.99 -19.42
N TYR A 110 13.66 -9.18 -18.15
CA TYR A 110 13.02 -8.16 -17.33
C TYR A 110 13.96 -7.01 -16.98
N ARG A 111 15.24 -7.27 -16.79
CA ARG A 111 16.26 -6.23 -16.67
C ARG A 111 16.26 -5.32 -17.89
N GLU A 112 16.24 -5.91 -19.09
CA GLU A 112 16.17 -5.17 -20.35
C GLU A 112 14.85 -4.38 -20.50
N ARG A 113 13.72 -4.96 -20.08
CA ARG A 113 12.43 -4.26 -20.03
C ARG A 113 12.48 -3.03 -19.13
N TYR A 114 13.10 -3.13 -17.96
CA TYR A 114 13.23 -2.00 -17.03
C TYR A 114 14.13 -0.90 -17.60
N ILE A 115 15.24 -1.26 -18.21
CA ILE A 115 16.16 -0.31 -18.86
C ILE A 115 15.43 0.41 -20.02
N SER A 116 14.76 -0.32 -20.88
CA SER A 116 14.07 0.24 -22.06
C SER A 116 12.92 1.18 -21.69
N ARG A 117 12.29 0.96 -20.52
CA ARG A 117 11.25 1.83 -19.95
C ARG A 117 11.80 3.09 -19.30
N GLY A 118 13.13 3.21 -19.16
CA GLY A 118 13.76 4.32 -18.46
C GLY A 118 13.61 4.28 -16.94
N ASN A 119 13.41 3.10 -16.35
CA ASN A 119 13.41 2.97 -14.89
C ASN A 119 14.78 3.37 -14.31
N ARG A 120 14.77 3.96 -13.10
CA ARG A 120 15.99 4.38 -12.43
C ARG A 120 16.90 3.20 -12.07
N PRO A 121 18.23 3.42 -12.02
CA PRO A 121 19.19 2.36 -11.68
C PRO A 121 18.86 1.65 -10.36
N GLU A 122 18.44 2.39 -9.33
CA GLU A 122 18.09 1.85 -8.00
C GLU A 122 16.90 0.90 -8.09
N PHE A 123 15.88 1.25 -8.88
CA PHE A 123 14.73 0.38 -9.13
C PHE A 123 15.18 -0.91 -9.81
N ILE A 124 15.99 -0.79 -10.88
CA ILE A 124 16.50 -1.94 -11.62
C ILE A 124 17.33 -2.83 -10.72
N GLN A 125 18.22 -2.26 -9.92
CA GLN A 125 19.07 -2.99 -8.99
C GLN A 125 18.21 -3.80 -8.00
N VAL A 126 17.26 -3.18 -7.31
CA VAL A 126 16.40 -3.85 -6.34
C VAL A 126 15.62 -5.01 -6.97
N PHE A 127 14.99 -4.79 -8.14
CA PHE A 127 14.17 -5.83 -8.78
C PHE A 127 15.00 -6.93 -9.43
N VAL A 128 16.25 -6.69 -9.78
CA VAL A 128 17.18 -7.70 -10.33
C VAL A 128 17.90 -8.44 -9.22
N ASP A 129 18.36 -7.76 -8.17
CA ASP A 129 19.07 -8.39 -7.06
C ASP A 129 18.16 -9.32 -6.26
N GLU A 130 16.91 -8.89 -6.00
CA GLU A 130 15.90 -9.65 -5.26
C GLU A 130 15.03 -10.54 -6.16
N TRP A 131 15.38 -10.72 -7.44
CA TRP A 131 14.56 -11.40 -8.43
C TRP A 131 14.16 -12.81 -8.01
N ASP A 132 15.14 -13.64 -7.69
CA ASP A 132 14.91 -15.05 -7.37
C ASP A 132 14.05 -15.19 -6.12
N GLU A 133 14.37 -14.45 -5.06
CA GLU A 133 13.62 -14.44 -3.80
C GLU A 133 12.17 -14.00 -4.00
N ARG A 134 11.94 -12.93 -4.77
CA ARG A 134 10.59 -12.42 -5.05
C ARG A 134 9.75 -13.41 -5.86
N ILE A 135 10.33 -14.03 -6.88
CA ILE A 135 9.61 -15.01 -7.70
C ILE A 135 9.31 -16.27 -6.89
N GLU A 136 10.28 -16.80 -6.15
CA GLU A 136 10.08 -17.96 -5.26
C GLU A 136 9.01 -17.68 -4.20
N TYR A 137 9.01 -16.47 -3.63
CA TYR A 137 7.96 -16.06 -2.69
C TYR A 137 6.58 -16.11 -3.32
N ILE A 138 6.39 -15.54 -4.53
CA ILE A 138 5.11 -15.59 -5.24
C ILE A 138 4.70 -17.03 -5.54
N GLN A 139 5.64 -17.86 -5.95
CA GLN A 139 5.40 -19.30 -6.22
C GLN A 139 5.00 -20.05 -4.95
N GLY A 140 5.60 -19.70 -3.81
CA GLY A 140 5.29 -20.31 -2.50
C GLY A 140 3.97 -19.81 -1.87
N PHE A 141 3.41 -18.71 -2.33
CA PHE A 141 2.20 -18.15 -1.75
C PHE A 141 1.00 -19.08 -1.98
N GLU A 142 0.47 -19.71 -0.91
CA GLU A 142 -0.48 -20.82 -1.02
C GLU A 142 -1.90 -20.41 -1.47
N LYS A 143 -2.27 -19.14 -1.26
CA LYS A 143 -3.63 -18.65 -1.54
C LYS A 143 -3.72 -17.93 -2.88
N GLY A 144 -4.87 -18.05 -3.53
CA GLY A 144 -5.14 -17.41 -4.81
C GLY A 144 -4.69 -18.23 -6.04
N GLY A 145 -5.02 -17.70 -7.22
CA GLY A 145 -4.58 -18.27 -8.50
C GLY A 145 -3.17 -17.78 -8.85
N LYS A 146 -2.49 -18.53 -9.72
CA LYS A 146 -1.14 -18.18 -10.18
C LYS A 146 -1.05 -18.36 -11.69
N VAL A 147 -0.46 -17.37 -12.35
CA VAL A 147 -0.18 -17.39 -13.78
C VAL A 147 1.26 -16.95 -14.01
N GLU A 148 2.07 -17.88 -14.48
CA GLU A 148 3.45 -17.62 -14.85
C GLU A 148 3.54 -17.18 -16.32
N LEU A 149 4.21 -16.06 -16.57
CA LEU A 149 4.47 -15.55 -17.92
C LEU A 149 5.73 -16.19 -18.51
N LYS A 150 5.65 -16.56 -19.79
CA LYS A 150 6.76 -17.08 -20.57
C LYS A 150 7.57 -15.97 -21.21
N ALA A 151 8.69 -16.33 -21.84
CA ALA A 151 9.53 -15.39 -22.59
C ALA A 151 8.72 -14.62 -23.63
N GLY A 152 8.88 -13.31 -23.67
CA GLY A 152 8.19 -12.40 -24.58
C GLY A 152 6.73 -12.11 -24.24
N GLU A 153 6.11 -12.82 -23.28
CA GLU A 153 4.71 -12.59 -22.90
C GLU A 153 4.54 -11.35 -22.04
N TYR A 154 3.38 -10.74 -22.15
CA TYR A 154 2.84 -9.69 -21.29
C TYR A 154 1.51 -10.13 -20.67
N LEU A 155 0.97 -9.31 -19.79
CA LEU A 155 -0.30 -9.59 -19.09
C LEU A 155 -1.46 -9.86 -20.07
N THR A 156 -1.49 -9.17 -21.20
CA THR A 156 -2.50 -9.34 -22.23
C THR A 156 -2.47 -10.72 -22.89
N ASP A 157 -1.31 -11.35 -22.96
CA ASP A 157 -1.15 -12.67 -23.58
C ASP A 157 -1.61 -13.81 -22.65
N ALA A 158 -1.90 -13.48 -21.40
CA ALA A 158 -2.24 -14.43 -20.36
C ALA A 158 -3.73 -14.41 -19.95
N ILE A 159 -4.59 -13.64 -20.62
CA ILE A 159 -5.99 -13.42 -20.23
C ILE A 159 -6.74 -14.72 -20.01
N ASP A 160 -6.66 -15.66 -20.96
CA ASP A 160 -7.38 -16.94 -20.84
C ASP A 160 -6.90 -17.74 -19.63
N ARG A 161 -5.59 -17.75 -19.34
CA ARG A 161 -5.00 -18.43 -18.17
C ARG A 161 -5.40 -17.74 -16.86
N ILE A 162 -5.57 -16.42 -16.89
CA ILE A 162 -6.06 -15.65 -15.73
C ILE A 162 -7.51 -16.01 -15.44
N ASP A 163 -8.36 -16.02 -16.47
CA ASP A 163 -9.76 -16.40 -16.34
C ASP A 163 -9.92 -17.87 -15.85
N GLU A 164 -9.12 -18.81 -16.38
CA GLU A 164 -9.07 -20.20 -15.93
C GLU A 164 -8.63 -20.31 -14.46
N ALA A 165 -7.54 -19.62 -14.08
CA ALA A 165 -7.06 -19.60 -12.70
C ALA A 165 -8.11 -19.02 -11.74
N ALA A 166 -8.77 -17.94 -12.12
CA ALA A 166 -9.82 -17.32 -11.32
C ALA A 166 -11.06 -18.24 -11.18
N ALA A 167 -11.42 -18.97 -12.22
CA ALA A 167 -12.56 -19.89 -12.18
C ALA A 167 -12.35 -21.06 -11.20
N THR A 168 -11.11 -21.40 -10.86
CA THR A 168 -10.79 -22.42 -9.86
C THR A 168 -10.89 -21.93 -8.42
N LEU A 169 -10.89 -20.59 -8.22
CA LEU A 169 -10.97 -20.00 -6.89
C LEU A 169 -12.42 -20.11 -6.38
N LYS A 170 -12.56 -20.62 -5.17
CA LYS A 170 -13.87 -20.64 -4.51
C LYS A 170 -14.27 -19.19 -4.23
N ASN A 171 -15.28 -18.74 -4.92
CA ASN A 171 -15.96 -17.51 -4.60
C ASN A 171 -16.83 -17.80 -3.38
N GLU A 172 -16.50 -17.25 -2.22
CA GLU A 172 -17.39 -17.20 -1.05
C GLU A 172 -17.98 -15.77 -1.01
N PRO A 173 -18.98 -15.46 -1.86
CA PRO A 173 -19.52 -14.13 -1.98
C PRO A 173 -20.09 -13.61 -0.65
N ASP A 174 -20.62 -14.52 0.17
CA ASP A 174 -21.19 -14.19 1.47
C ASP A 174 -20.11 -13.77 2.50
N ALA A 175 -18.90 -14.35 2.44
CA ALA A 175 -17.83 -14.00 3.34
C ALA A 175 -17.25 -12.60 2.99
N ALA A 176 -17.06 -12.32 1.71
CA ALA A 176 -16.60 -11.02 1.24
C ALA A 176 -17.62 -9.91 1.53
N GLU A 177 -18.92 -10.13 1.23
CA GLU A 177 -19.97 -9.17 1.56
C GLU A 177 -20.11 -8.94 3.06
N LYS A 178 -19.95 -9.98 3.86
CA LYS A 178 -20.04 -9.91 5.31
C LYS A 178 -18.85 -9.15 5.92
N LEU A 179 -17.63 -9.43 5.48
CA LEU A 179 -16.43 -8.72 5.94
C LEU A 179 -16.42 -7.26 5.45
N ILE A 180 -16.85 -7.00 4.21
CA ILE A 180 -16.99 -5.66 3.65
C ILE A 180 -18.04 -4.85 4.43
N ARG A 181 -19.20 -5.43 4.72
CA ARG A 181 -20.25 -4.75 5.48
C ARG A 181 -19.92 -4.59 6.96
N GLU A 182 -19.22 -5.55 7.56
CA GLU A 182 -18.98 -5.58 9.01
C GLU A 182 -17.63 -4.95 9.42
N GLY A 183 -16.62 -4.90 8.56
CA GLY A 183 -15.29 -4.40 8.91
C GLY A 183 -14.79 -3.24 8.06
N TYR A 184 -14.76 -3.39 6.74
CA TYR A 184 -14.10 -2.43 5.87
C TYR A 184 -14.97 -1.26 5.37
N LEU A 185 -16.30 -1.42 5.30
CA LEU A 185 -17.21 -0.37 4.84
C LEU A 185 -18.04 0.27 5.96
N LYS A 186 -18.10 -0.31 7.15
CA LYS A 186 -18.86 0.25 8.27
C LYS A 186 -18.12 1.31 9.08
N GLU A 187 -16.82 1.40 8.97
CA GLU A 187 -16.00 2.26 9.83
C GLU A 187 -15.67 3.63 9.25
N THR A 188 -16.41 4.11 8.29
CA THR A 188 -16.34 5.53 7.90
C THR A 188 -16.94 6.48 8.95
N ASN A 189 -17.32 5.99 10.13
CA ASN A 189 -18.02 6.79 11.15
C ASN A 189 -17.42 6.73 12.54
N SER A 190 -16.25 6.19 12.77
CA SER A 190 -15.69 6.24 14.12
C SER A 190 -14.17 6.31 14.12
N ASP A 191 -13.65 7.30 14.80
CA ASP A 191 -12.41 7.36 15.58
C ASP A 191 -11.10 6.71 15.02
N ALA A 192 -11.14 6.05 13.85
CA ALA A 192 -10.03 5.31 13.25
C ALA A 192 -9.09 6.16 12.39
N GLU A 193 -9.38 7.42 12.23
CA GLU A 193 -8.70 8.34 11.32
C GLU A 193 -7.77 9.31 12.04
N ASP A 194 -7.72 9.24 13.37
CA ASP A 194 -6.74 9.93 14.16
C ASP A 194 -5.36 9.29 13.93
N GLY A 195 -4.54 9.93 13.12
CA GLY A 195 -3.13 9.63 12.99
C GLY A 195 -2.34 10.24 14.13
N CYS A 196 -1.13 9.78 14.33
CA CYS A 196 -0.15 10.39 15.19
C CYS A 196 1.10 10.73 14.39
N ILE A 197 1.59 11.96 14.49
CA ILE A 197 2.92 12.35 14.05
C ILE A 197 3.87 12.18 15.23
N GLU A 198 4.92 11.38 15.03
CA GLU A 198 5.98 11.17 16.00
C GLU A 198 7.27 11.80 15.50
N ILE A 199 7.86 12.67 16.29
CA ILE A 199 9.17 13.28 16.08
C ILE A 199 10.17 12.56 16.98
N LYS A 200 11.20 11.96 16.37
CA LYS A 200 12.28 11.30 17.11
C LYS A 200 13.32 12.31 17.54
N GLY A 201 13.44 12.53 18.85
CA GLY A 201 14.45 13.38 19.45
C GLY A 201 15.60 12.58 20.06
N GLU A 202 16.69 13.27 20.44
CA GLU A 202 17.86 12.61 21.04
C GLU A 202 17.58 12.10 22.47
N GLU A 203 16.82 12.87 23.27
CA GLU A 203 16.52 12.55 24.67
C GLU A 203 15.13 11.96 24.87
N ARG A 204 14.19 12.31 24.01
CA ARG A 204 12.78 11.89 24.08
C ARG A 204 12.07 12.02 22.74
N ASP A 205 11.00 11.27 22.56
CA ASP A 205 10.13 11.41 21.41
C ASP A 205 8.99 12.40 21.69
N TYR A 206 8.47 13.04 20.62
CA TYR A 206 7.34 13.95 20.71
C TYR A 206 6.20 13.43 19.85
N LEU A 207 4.97 13.49 20.35
CA LEU A 207 3.77 12.96 19.73
C LEU A 207 2.75 14.07 19.51
N TYR A 208 2.17 14.12 18.32
CA TYR A 208 1.08 15.01 17.97
C TYR A 208 -0.07 14.24 17.32
N SER A 209 -1.27 14.24 17.95
CA SER A 209 -2.46 13.64 17.37
C SER A 209 -3.03 14.51 16.26
N ILE A 210 -3.37 13.90 15.14
CA ILE A 210 -3.83 14.59 13.94
C ILE A 210 -4.87 13.76 13.18
N ASP A 211 -5.98 14.36 12.83
CA ASP A 211 -6.99 13.77 11.95
C ASP A 211 -6.55 13.93 10.49
N LEU A 212 -6.11 12.83 9.87
CA LEU A 212 -5.61 12.81 8.50
C LEU A 212 -6.71 12.66 7.43
N THR A 213 -7.99 12.65 7.80
CA THR A 213 -9.11 12.76 6.84
C THR A 213 -9.29 14.18 6.38
N VAL A 214 -8.91 15.14 7.20
CA VAL A 214 -9.00 16.56 6.92
C VAL A 214 -7.86 16.98 5.99
N GLU A 215 -8.19 17.54 4.84
CA GLU A 215 -7.22 17.92 3.81
C GLU A 215 -6.16 18.91 4.32
N GLU A 216 -6.58 19.89 5.14
CA GLU A 216 -5.65 20.83 5.77
C GLU A 216 -4.62 20.13 6.65
N ASN A 217 -4.99 19.05 7.31
CA ASN A 217 -4.09 18.26 8.13
C ASN A 217 -3.13 17.41 7.30
N LYS A 218 -3.57 16.91 6.13
CA LYS A 218 -2.66 16.25 5.17
C LYS A 218 -1.63 17.24 4.62
N CYS A 219 -2.05 18.44 4.25
CA CYS A 219 -1.15 19.50 3.84
C CYS A 219 -0.12 19.81 4.94
N PHE A 220 -0.59 19.98 6.17
CA PHE A 220 0.28 20.19 7.32
C PHE A 220 1.28 19.05 7.52
N ALA A 221 0.83 17.79 7.52
CA ALA A 221 1.70 16.62 7.69
C ALA A 221 2.76 16.54 6.57
N TYR A 222 2.37 16.83 5.33
CA TYR A 222 3.27 16.87 4.19
C TYR A 222 4.33 17.98 4.32
N ASP A 223 3.94 19.18 4.74
CA ASP A 223 4.87 20.28 4.97
C ASP A 223 5.82 20.01 6.13
N MET A 224 5.35 19.36 7.20
CA MET A 224 6.21 18.92 8.31
C MET A 224 7.19 17.84 7.86
N GLY A 225 6.82 16.95 6.94
CA GLY A 225 7.74 16.00 6.33
C GLY A 225 8.89 16.69 5.59
N LYS A 226 8.60 17.75 4.82
CA LYS A 226 9.65 18.57 4.17
C LYS A 226 10.54 19.26 5.18
N LEU A 227 9.93 19.92 6.17
CA LEU A 227 10.65 20.63 7.22
C LEU A 227 11.58 19.68 7.99
N ALA A 228 11.09 18.51 8.37
CA ALA A 228 11.88 17.50 9.05
C ALA A 228 13.05 16.99 8.19
N TYR A 229 12.84 16.81 6.89
CA TYR A 229 13.91 16.46 5.98
C TYR A 229 15.00 17.52 5.88
N GLU A 230 14.61 18.83 5.79
CA GLU A 230 15.55 19.95 5.75
C GLU A 230 16.37 20.08 7.05
N HIS A 231 15.77 19.78 8.19
CA HIS A 231 16.42 19.84 9.50
C HIS A 231 17.06 18.53 9.94
N HIS A 232 17.04 17.48 9.10
CA HIS A 232 17.57 16.15 9.39
C HIS A 232 16.91 15.46 10.59
N VAL A 233 15.66 15.82 10.89
CA VAL A 233 14.85 15.21 11.95
C VAL A 233 14.10 14.01 11.40
N ARG A 234 14.02 12.94 12.18
CA ARG A 234 13.24 11.76 11.81
C ARG A 234 11.79 11.94 12.22
N LEU A 235 10.91 12.02 11.20
CA LEU A 235 9.47 12.13 11.37
C LEU A 235 8.79 10.84 10.93
N MET A 236 7.81 10.38 11.69
CA MET A 236 7.04 9.17 11.41
C MET A 236 5.55 9.42 11.63
N THR A 237 4.72 8.59 11.01
CA THR A 237 3.28 8.57 11.27
C THR A 237 2.87 7.15 11.63
N HIS A 238 1.92 7.02 12.54
CA HIS A 238 1.34 5.73 12.90
C HIS A 238 -0.12 5.89 13.36
N VAL A 239 -0.84 4.80 13.38
CA VAL A 239 -2.18 4.73 13.98
C VAL A 239 -2.02 4.71 15.50
N PRO A 240 -2.78 5.51 16.26
CA PRO A 240 -2.78 5.42 17.72
C PRO A 240 -3.09 4.00 18.20
N PHE A 241 -2.41 3.57 19.25
CA PHE A 241 -2.42 2.19 19.78
C PHE A 241 -3.82 1.60 20.07
N LYS A 242 -4.85 2.43 20.25
CA LYS A 242 -6.23 1.97 20.49
C LYS A 242 -6.82 1.14 19.36
N LEU A 243 -6.33 1.30 18.13
CA LEU A 243 -6.81 0.57 16.95
C LEU A 243 -6.13 -0.79 16.74
N SER A 244 -4.88 -0.94 17.18
CA SER A 244 -4.19 -2.24 17.11
C SER A 244 -4.78 -3.29 18.04
N LEU A 245 -5.48 -2.88 19.10
CA LEU A 245 -6.15 -3.77 20.05
C LEU A 245 -7.41 -4.45 19.51
N SER A 246 -8.05 -3.88 18.46
CA SER A 246 -9.24 -4.50 17.86
C SER A 246 -8.91 -5.64 16.90
N MET A 247 -7.69 -5.70 16.39
CA MET A 247 -7.23 -6.72 15.44
C MET A 247 -6.65 -7.98 16.13
N HIS A 248 -6.34 -7.93 17.42
CA HIS A 248 -5.85 -9.07 18.22
C HIS A 248 -6.74 -9.35 19.42
N ARG A 249 -7.97 -9.80 19.14
CA ARG A 249 -8.95 -10.09 20.19
C ARG A 249 -8.65 -11.32 21.08
N ASP A 250 -7.57 -12.05 20.80
CA ASP A 250 -7.24 -13.31 21.47
C ASP A 250 -5.89 -13.33 22.22
N SER A 251 -5.23 -12.19 22.44
CA SER A 251 -4.07 -12.15 23.32
C SER A 251 -4.35 -11.30 24.56
N GLU A 252 -4.47 -11.96 25.70
CA GLU A 252 -4.57 -11.34 27.04
C GLU A 252 -3.26 -10.67 27.51
N GLU A 253 -2.36 -10.32 26.62
CA GLU A 253 -1.16 -9.56 26.98
C GLU A 253 -1.45 -8.07 26.86
N ARG A 254 -1.71 -7.44 28.01
CA ARG A 254 -1.65 -6.00 28.20
C ARG A 254 -0.23 -5.54 27.87
N ASN A 255 -0.01 -5.03 26.67
CA ASN A 255 1.17 -4.24 26.39
C ASN A 255 1.00 -2.88 27.06
N GLU A 256 1.41 -2.77 28.31
CA GLU A 256 1.76 -1.50 28.91
C GLU A 256 2.92 -0.94 28.11
N PHE A 257 2.84 0.34 27.69
CA PHE A 257 4.00 1.03 27.14
C PHE A 257 5.14 0.86 28.14
N PRO A 258 6.34 0.50 27.73
CA PRO A 258 7.48 0.48 28.63
C PRO A 258 7.57 1.83 29.35
N ASP A 259 7.66 1.81 30.69
CA ASP A 259 7.70 3.00 31.56
C ASP A 259 8.84 3.97 31.24
N ASP A 260 9.71 3.61 30.33
CA ASP A 260 10.90 4.33 29.87
C ASP A 260 10.67 5.14 28.57
N MET A 261 9.55 4.99 27.85
CA MET A 261 9.21 5.87 26.73
C MET A 261 8.59 7.18 27.25
N LYS A 262 9.45 8.14 27.59
CA LYS A 262 9.05 9.51 27.94
C LYS A 262 8.70 10.30 26.68
N ALA A 263 7.59 9.96 26.01
CA ALA A 263 7.08 10.78 24.93
C ALA A 263 6.37 12.01 25.48
N VAL A 264 6.60 13.16 24.88
CA VAL A 264 5.92 14.42 25.20
C VAL A 264 4.80 14.61 24.18
N VAL A 265 3.56 14.74 24.65
CA VAL A 265 2.42 15.05 23.80
C VAL A 265 2.41 16.55 23.50
N LEU A 266 2.44 16.90 22.21
CA LEU A 266 2.34 18.26 21.71
C LEU A 266 0.86 18.64 21.56
N ASP A 267 0.53 19.89 21.85
CA ASP A 267 -0.84 20.41 21.90
C ASP A 267 -1.19 21.32 20.72
N SER A 268 -0.21 21.63 19.85
CA SER A 268 -0.42 22.52 18.70
C SER A 268 0.47 22.19 17.49
N LYS A 269 0.03 22.61 16.32
CA LYS A 269 0.79 22.52 15.06
C LYS A 269 2.08 23.35 15.10
N GLU A 270 2.03 24.50 15.78
CA GLU A 270 3.16 25.37 15.99
C GLU A 270 4.26 24.69 16.81
N ALA A 271 3.88 23.99 17.89
CA ALA A 271 4.82 23.21 18.68
C ALA A 271 5.53 22.11 17.89
N VAL A 272 4.82 21.45 16.95
CA VAL A 272 5.42 20.44 16.05
C VAL A 272 6.52 21.08 15.20
N ALA A 273 6.24 22.23 14.58
CA ALA A 273 7.21 22.94 13.76
C ALA A 273 8.43 23.44 14.57
N GLU A 274 8.19 23.98 15.77
CA GLU A 274 9.25 24.44 16.68
C GLU A 274 10.21 23.31 17.08
N ILE A 275 9.69 22.14 17.44
CA ILE A 275 10.50 20.97 17.80
C ILE A 275 11.34 20.50 16.59
N ILE A 276 10.75 20.41 15.40
CA ILE A 276 11.49 20.04 14.19
C ILE A 276 12.62 21.04 13.91
N CYS A 277 12.34 22.34 13.98
CA CYS A 277 13.35 23.38 13.76
C CYS A 277 14.45 23.38 14.84
N ALA A 278 14.16 22.91 16.04
CA ALA A 278 15.15 22.77 17.11
C ALA A 278 16.05 21.52 16.97
N GLY A 279 15.75 20.64 16.01
CA GLY A 279 16.51 19.40 15.76
C GLY A 279 15.93 18.15 16.43
N GLY A 280 14.68 18.22 16.92
CA GLY A 280 13.98 17.12 17.59
C GLY A 280 14.20 17.07 19.10
#